data_e236f51acdf73c304274ae4b4c19a0b9
#
_entry.id   e236f51acdf73c304274ae4b4c19a0b9
#
_cell.length_a   1.000
_cell.length_b   1.000
_cell.length_c   1.000
_cell.angle_alpha   90.00
_cell.angle_beta   90.00
_cell.angle_gamma   90.00
#
_symmetry.space_group_name_H-M   'P 1'
#
loop_
_entity.id
_entity.type
_entity.pdbx_description
1 polymer ?
#
loop_
_entity_poly.entity_id
_entity_poly.type
_entity_poly.pdbx_seq_one_letter_code
_entity_poly.pdbx_strand_id
1 'polypeptide(L)' 'KNEDMQIYCNACGKKLKVENGLLKEDAFEATKEWGYFSEWDTQVHRFNLCEQCYKKITGEFKIPVEVKNKIEIL' A
#
# COMPACT_ATOMS: atom_id res chain seq x y z
N LYS A 1 23.43 4.54 11.86
CA LYS A 1 22.97 4.53 11.67
C LYS A 1 22.09 4.48 11.55
N ASN A 2 21.58 4.56 11.48
CA ASN A 2 20.59 4.50 11.36
C ASN A 2 19.94 4.33 10.37
N GLU A 3 19.31 3.88 10.11
CA GLU A 3 18.79 3.81 9.15
C GLU A 3 17.69 4.30 9.02
N ASP A 4 17.51 5.08 8.26
CA ASP A 4 16.40 5.75 8.02
C ASP A 4 15.58 4.91 7.20
N MET A 5 14.46 4.46 7.64
CA MET A 5 13.51 3.87 6.85
C MET A 5 12.88 4.89 6.05
N GLN A 6 12.94 4.83 4.76
CA GLN A 6 12.29 5.76 3.86
C GLN A 6 11.29 5.01 3.02
N ILE A 7 10.04 5.43 3.08
CA ILE A 7 8.96 4.80 2.35
C ILE A 7 8.40 5.81 1.37
N TYR A 8 8.27 5.41 0.11
CA TYR A 8 7.78 6.30 -0.93
C TYR A 8 6.55 5.71 -1.58
N CYS A 9 5.67 6.58 -2.04
CA CYS A 9 4.54 6.17 -2.85
C CYS A 9 5.07 5.75 -4.22
N ASN A 10 4.76 4.54 -4.62
CA ASN A 10 5.28 4.03 -5.88
C ASN A 10 4.59 4.65 -7.08
N ALA A 11 3.44 5.28 -6.87
CA ALA A 11 2.71 5.87 -7.99
C ALA A 11 3.14 7.29 -8.27
N CYS A 12 3.32 8.11 -7.25
CA CYS A 12 3.67 9.51 -7.47
C CYS A 12 5.04 9.89 -6.96
N GLY A 13 5.71 9.01 -6.25
CA GLY A 13 7.05 9.28 -5.77
C GLY A 13 7.12 10.10 -4.51
N LYS A 14 5.97 10.40 -3.90
CA LYS A 14 5.96 11.21 -2.71
C LYS A 14 6.58 10.44 -1.55
N LYS A 15 7.40 11.13 -0.77
CA LYS A 15 7.97 10.51 0.42
C LYS A 15 6.94 10.50 1.53
N LEU A 16 6.72 9.34 2.10
CA LEU A 16 5.76 9.20 3.18
C LEU A 16 6.45 9.51 4.50
N LYS A 17 5.66 10.00 5.44
CA LYS A 17 6.22 10.46 6.70
C LYS A 17 6.48 9.29 7.62
N VAL A 18 7.73 9.14 8.02
CA VAL A 18 8.15 8.06 8.92
C VAL A 18 8.93 8.70 10.06
N GLU A 19 8.57 8.36 11.29
CA GLU A 19 9.29 8.84 12.46
C GLU A 19 9.57 7.69 13.38
N ASN A 20 10.80 7.59 13.82
CA ASN A 20 11.20 6.55 14.77
C ASN A 20 10.84 5.17 14.26
N GLY A 21 10.97 4.96 12.95
CA GLY A 21 10.67 3.68 12.36
C GLY A 21 9.20 3.39 12.19
N LEU A 22 8.32 4.36 12.49
CA LEU A 22 6.89 4.17 12.38
C LEU A 22 6.33 5.08 11.31
N LEU A 23 5.45 4.52 10.48
CA LEU A 23 4.78 5.31 9.47
C LEU A 23 3.76 6.21 10.14
N LYS A 24 3.89 7.52 9.93
CA LYS A 24 3.06 8.50 10.61
C LYS A 24 1.92 9.03 9.77
N GLU A 25 1.74 8.52 8.58
CA GLU A 25 0.56 8.86 7.81
C GLU A 25 0.05 7.59 7.18
N ASP A 26 -1.26 7.51 7.02
CA ASP A 26 -1.84 6.32 6.46
C ASP A 26 -1.40 6.15 5.03
N ALA A 27 -1.11 4.93 4.68
CA ALA A 27 -0.72 4.61 3.33
C ALA A 27 -1.18 3.19 3.04
N PHE A 28 -1.27 2.88 1.77
CA PHE A 28 -1.66 1.54 1.36
C PHE A 28 -0.40 0.75 1.08
N GLU A 29 -0.27 -0.35 1.78
CA GLU A 29 0.88 -1.21 1.57
C GLU A 29 0.39 -2.50 0.98
N ALA A 30 0.86 -2.84 -0.19
CA ALA A 30 0.41 -4.04 -0.89
C ALA A 30 1.55 -5.02 -1.02
N THR A 31 1.22 -6.27 -0.80
CA THR A 31 2.18 -7.34 -0.96
C THR A 31 1.47 -8.51 -1.63
N LYS A 32 2.10 -9.07 -2.63
CA LYS A 32 1.51 -10.20 -3.32
C LYS A 32 2.58 -11.23 -3.59
N GLU A 33 2.35 -12.42 -3.11
CA GLU A 33 3.23 -13.54 -3.42
C GLU A 33 2.58 -14.32 -4.54
N TRP A 34 3.24 -14.34 -5.68
CA TRP A 34 2.66 -14.97 -6.86
C TRP A 34 2.82 -16.48 -6.79
N GLY A 35 1.78 -17.18 -7.17
CA GLY A 35 1.75 -18.60 -6.99
C GLY A 35 2.06 -19.37 -8.26
N TYR A 36 1.84 -20.64 -8.13
CA TYR A 36 2.26 -21.62 -9.12
C TYR A 36 1.68 -21.37 -10.51
N PHE A 37 0.46 -20.84 -10.59
CA PHE A 37 -0.16 -20.64 -11.89
C PHE A 37 0.10 -19.28 -12.48
N SER A 38 0.90 -18.45 -11.80
CA SER A 38 1.21 -17.12 -12.28
C SER A 38 2.47 -17.15 -13.12
N GLU A 39 2.58 -16.23 -14.04
CA GLU A 39 3.81 -16.06 -14.80
C GLU A 39 4.94 -15.63 -13.89
N TRP A 40 4.60 -15.08 -12.73
CA TRP A 40 5.59 -14.58 -11.78
C TRP A 40 5.76 -15.49 -10.59
N ASP A 41 5.57 -16.78 -10.82
CA ASP A 41 5.73 -17.75 -9.75
C ASP A 41 7.07 -17.54 -9.04
N THR A 42 7.05 -17.63 -7.74
CA THR A 42 8.18 -17.44 -6.85
C THR A 42 8.60 -15.99 -6.67
N GLN A 43 7.86 -15.04 -7.22
CA GLN A 43 8.16 -13.62 -7.01
C GLN A 43 7.21 -13.02 -6.01
N VAL A 44 7.73 -12.12 -5.20
CA VAL A 44 6.91 -11.36 -4.26
C VAL A 44 6.95 -9.91 -4.70
N HIS A 45 5.80 -9.34 -4.98
CA HIS A 45 5.71 -7.95 -5.40
C HIS A 45 5.18 -7.10 -4.27
N ARG A 46 5.78 -5.95 -4.06
CA ARG A 46 5.43 -5.11 -2.96
C ARG A 46 5.48 -3.66 -3.40
N PHE A 47 4.51 -2.88 -2.97
CA PHE A 47 4.53 -1.46 -3.29
C PHE A 47 3.69 -0.70 -2.28
N ASN A 48 3.90 0.60 -2.24
CA ASN A 48 3.18 1.47 -1.34
C ASN A 48 2.50 2.57 -2.13
N LEU A 49 1.34 3.00 -1.66
CA LEU A 49 0.63 4.12 -2.26
C LEU A 49 0.23 5.08 -1.17
N CYS A 50 0.34 6.38 -1.46
CA CYS A 50 -0.21 7.35 -0.54
C CYS A 50 -1.73 7.33 -0.70
N GLU A 51 -2.40 7.93 0.27
CA GLU A 51 -3.86 7.85 0.30
C GLU A 51 -4.47 8.46 -0.96
N GLN A 52 -3.88 9.54 -1.45
CA GLN A 52 -4.42 10.18 -2.62
C GLN A 52 -4.28 9.32 -3.86
N CYS A 53 -3.15 8.65 -4.01
CA CYS A 53 -2.95 7.77 -5.15
C CYS A 53 -3.85 6.55 -5.05
N TYR A 54 -4.06 6.06 -3.84
CA TYR A 54 -4.96 4.96 -3.64
C TYR A 54 -6.37 5.33 -4.10
N LYS A 55 -6.83 6.51 -3.72
CA LYS A 55 -8.16 6.96 -4.12
C LYS A 55 -8.26 7.10 -5.62
N LYS A 56 -7.21 7.63 -6.23
CA LYS A 56 -7.23 7.86 -7.66
C LYS A 56 -7.27 6.54 -8.43
N ILE A 57 -6.43 5.60 -8.03
CA ILE A 57 -6.33 4.33 -8.73
C ILE A 57 -7.60 3.51 -8.56
N THR A 58 -8.08 3.40 -7.34
CA THR A 58 -9.28 2.60 -7.10
C THR A 58 -10.51 3.24 -7.66
N GLY A 59 -10.50 4.56 -7.82
CA GLY A 59 -11.64 5.26 -8.41
C GLY A 59 -11.82 4.94 -9.88
N GLU A 60 -10.80 4.37 -10.51
CA GLU A 60 -10.89 4.00 -11.90
C GLU A 60 -11.27 2.55 -12.10
N PHE A 61 -11.51 1.83 -11.03
CA PHE A 61 -11.90 0.44 -11.13
C PHE A 61 -13.30 0.34 -11.72
N LYS A 62 -13.51 -0.61 -12.62
CA LYS A 62 -14.84 -0.84 -13.15
C LYS A 62 -15.76 -1.39 -12.08
N ILE A 63 -15.21 -2.24 -11.23
CA ILE A 63 -15.94 -2.77 -10.09
C ILE A 63 -15.36 -2.11 -8.86
N PRO A 64 -16.16 -1.31 -8.16
CA PRO A 64 -15.62 -0.55 -7.03
C PRO A 64 -15.08 -1.43 -5.92
N VAL A 65 -14.19 -0.85 -5.15
CA VAL A 65 -13.61 -1.52 -4.01
C VAL A 65 -14.72 -1.82 -3.00
N GLU A 66 -14.67 -3.01 -2.46
CA GLU A 66 -15.63 -3.36 -1.42
C GLU A 66 -15.23 -2.64 -0.14
N VAL A 67 -16.15 -1.89 0.43
CA VAL A 67 -15.88 -1.11 1.61
C VAL A 67 -16.73 -1.64 2.76
N LYS A 68 -16.07 -1.93 3.85
CA LYS A 68 -16.77 -2.34 5.05
C LYS A 68 -16.39 -1.42 6.19
N ASN A 69 -17.39 -0.94 6.89
CA ASN A 69 -17.12 -0.09 8.03
C ASN A 69 -16.91 -0.98 9.24
N LYS A 70 -15.80 -0.77 9.89
CA LYS A 70 -15.50 -1.54 11.07
C LYS A 70 -16.16 -0.89 12.24
N ILE A 71 -17.09 -1.58 12.85
CA ILE A 71 -17.82 -1.05 13.98
C ILE A 71 -17.39 -1.78 15.22
N GLU A 72 -16.97 -1.02 16.20
CA GLU A 72 -16.58 -1.63 17.44
C GLU A 72 -17.73 -1.63 18.37
N ILE A 73 -18.08 -2.75 18.85
CA ILE A 73 -19.17 -2.89 19.77
C ILE A 73 -18.61 -3.29 21.10
N LEU A 74 -18.91 -2.55 22.10
CA LEU A 74 -18.34 -2.80 23.42
C LEU A 74 -19.31 -3.51 24.32
#